data_7e40699210da6a6b7569b41470303970
#
_entry.id   7e40699210da6a6b7569b41470303970
#
_cell.length_a   1.000
_cell.length_b   1.000
_cell.length_c   1.000
_cell.angle_alpha   90.00
_cell.angle_beta   90.00
_cell.angle_gamma   90.00
#
_symmetry.space_group_name_H-M   'P 1'
#
loop_
_entity.id
_entity.type
_entity.pdbx_description
1 polymer ?
#
loop_
_entity_poly.entity_id
_entity_poly.type
_entity_poly.pdbx_seq_one_letter_code
_entity_poly.pdbx_strand_id
1 'polypeptide(L)'
;MNTPDSAPTLSPSAAARRRLLRLASLLAVPPSLLLTACGTRNASTASVVPPDAAATIPPAGSWLQGGTRTITAAARAIDPFATTLGTNCTLTCEATIGPCHTTSPERTDISDGWDGIPMRLLLRVVDTDCKPVPDAIVEIWHTNHTGGYSGRIEAMCNNDQADLDKQFFRGYQRTDIDGVVRFDSCFPGWYRGRVNHVHFRIMTCAYDADDRAAATLVSQLVFTDELNAAIFGNEPLYRELGLPDTVLSNDNVMGGESDHTSYLFDVQQVEGVMIASKTVTVRAASDQVMCSVQGAHGGPGGPGESGGPPPGFRPDGPPPDGRRGPPPSRL
;
A
#
# COMPACT_ATOMS: atom_id res chain seq x y z
N MET A 1 50.14 -0.59 -51.71
CA MET A 1 49.55 0.42 -52.61
C MET A 1 48.25 0.90 -51.99
N ASN A 2 48.26 2.17 -51.78
CA ASN A 2 47.15 3.08 -51.41
C ASN A 2 46.67 3.13 -49.96
N THR A 3 47.01 4.25 -49.46
CA THR A 3 46.89 4.96 -48.23
C THR A 3 45.45 5.45 -47.93
N PRO A 4 45.26 6.01 -46.72
CA PRO A 4 43.96 6.18 -46.05
C PRO A 4 43.31 7.52 -46.36
N ASP A 5 42.04 7.63 -46.11
CA ASP A 5 41.39 8.93 -46.18
C ASP A 5 40.67 9.27 -44.86
N SER A 6 40.72 10.56 -44.59
CA SER A 6 40.68 11.25 -43.33
C SER A 6 39.25 11.54 -42.86
N ALA A 7 39.05 11.51 -41.55
CA ALA A 7 37.87 12.09 -40.88
C ALA A 7 37.93 13.62 -40.82
N PRO A 8 36.79 14.31 -40.85
CA PRO A 8 36.75 15.73 -40.51
C PRO A 8 36.30 15.93 -39.04
N THR A 9 37.15 16.58 -38.32
CA THR A 9 36.90 17.22 -37.03
C THR A 9 35.92 18.39 -37.13
N LEU A 10 34.90 18.41 -36.31
CA LEU A 10 34.07 19.59 -36.10
C LEU A 10 34.44 20.27 -34.78
N SER A 11 34.83 21.53 -34.94
CA SER A 11 35.23 22.52 -33.92
C SER A 11 34.01 23.10 -33.18
N PRO A 12 34.13 23.53 -31.92
CA PRO A 12 33.03 24.10 -31.16
C PRO A 12 32.90 25.61 -31.42
N SER A 13 31.68 26.09 -31.71
CA SER A 13 31.40 27.49 -31.84
C SER A 13 30.91 28.11 -30.53
N ALA A 14 31.50 29.24 -30.30
CA ALA A 14 31.56 30.14 -29.20
C ALA A 14 30.22 30.66 -28.64
N ALA A 15 30.33 30.97 -27.35
CA ALA A 15 29.44 31.74 -26.51
C ALA A 15 29.08 33.12 -27.06
N ALA A 16 27.85 33.53 -26.90
CA ALA A 16 27.47 34.95 -26.91
C ALA A 16 26.86 35.34 -25.56
N ARG A 17 27.67 35.97 -24.73
CA ARG A 17 27.26 36.78 -23.58
C ARG A 17 26.47 37.98 -24.07
N ARG A 18 25.29 38.24 -23.55
CA ARG A 18 24.73 39.60 -23.47
C ARG A 18 24.28 39.89 -22.05
N ARG A 19 25.10 40.71 -21.38
CA ARG A 19 24.70 41.56 -20.24
C ARG A 19 23.88 42.72 -20.78
N LEU A 20 22.75 42.99 -20.12
CA LEU A 20 22.17 44.34 -20.13
C LEU A 20 21.72 44.66 -18.71
N LEU A 21 22.29 45.77 -18.26
CA LEU A 21 22.09 46.45 -16.98
C LEU A 21 20.94 47.50 -17.11
N ARG A 22 20.33 47.77 -15.94
CA ARG A 22 19.59 49.01 -15.53
C ARG A 22 18.11 49.03 -15.94
N LEU A 23 17.17 49.38 -15.05
CA LEU A 23 17.06 50.58 -14.20
C LEU A 23 16.10 50.35 -13.04
N ALA A 24 16.44 50.85 -11.89
CA ALA A 24 15.56 51.00 -10.73
C ALA A 24 14.58 52.16 -11.01
N SER A 25 13.31 51.93 -10.72
CA SER A 25 12.33 53.01 -10.56
C SER A 25 11.51 52.75 -9.31
N LEU A 26 11.81 53.54 -8.29
CA LEU A 26 10.97 53.71 -7.11
C LEU A 26 9.67 54.41 -7.53
N LEU A 27 8.53 53.79 -7.30
CA LEU A 27 7.25 54.44 -7.28
C LEU A 27 6.58 54.17 -5.93
N ALA A 28 6.45 55.25 -5.17
CA ALA A 28 5.69 55.32 -3.93
C ALA A 28 4.20 55.13 -4.22
N VAL A 29 3.55 54.26 -3.48
CA VAL A 29 2.08 54.06 -3.47
C VAL A 29 1.53 54.59 -2.16
N PRO A 30 0.50 55.46 -2.16
CA PRO A 30 -0.13 55.95 -0.95
C PRO A 30 -1.07 54.91 -0.29
N PRO A 31 -1.40 55.06 1.00
CA PRO A 31 -2.27 54.14 1.70
C PRO A 31 -3.74 54.45 1.38
N SER A 32 -4.46 53.46 0.83
CA SER A 32 -5.91 53.56 0.63
C SER A 32 -6.63 52.51 1.47
N LEU A 33 -7.36 53.03 2.41
CA LEU A 33 -8.63 52.58 3.01
C LEU A 33 -8.99 51.08 2.94
N LEU A 34 -9.06 50.53 4.15
CA LEU A 34 -9.83 49.36 4.54
C LEU A 34 -11.31 49.51 4.14
N LEU A 35 -11.80 48.58 3.33
CA LEU A 35 -13.21 48.25 3.22
C LEU A 35 -13.39 46.81 3.71
N THR A 36 -13.94 46.73 4.91
CA THR A 36 -14.38 45.49 5.55
C THR A 36 -15.57 44.94 4.78
N ALA A 37 -15.38 43.89 4.00
CA ALA A 37 -16.47 43.10 3.48
C ALA A 37 -16.56 41.82 4.34
N CYS A 38 -17.54 41.78 5.25
CA CYS A 38 -18.00 40.57 5.92
C CYS A 38 -18.60 39.62 4.89
N GLY A 39 -17.81 38.72 4.38
CA GLY A 39 -18.28 37.52 3.69
C GLY A 39 -18.32 36.38 4.69
N THR A 40 -19.49 35.96 5.08
CA THR A 40 -19.73 34.71 5.81
C THR A 40 -19.27 33.55 4.96
N ARG A 41 -18.07 33.06 5.23
CA ARG A 41 -17.66 31.73 4.76
C ARG A 41 -18.36 30.70 5.62
N ASN A 42 -19.28 29.96 5.04
CA ASN A 42 -19.74 28.71 5.61
C ASN A 42 -18.52 27.78 5.74
N ALA A 43 -18.02 27.65 6.97
CA ALA A 43 -17.09 26.60 7.30
C ALA A 43 -17.86 25.28 7.25
N SER A 44 -17.59 24.47 6.23
CA SER A 44 -17.91 23.04 6.30
C SER A 44 -17.16 22.48 7.49
N THR A 45 -17.89 22.12 8.52
CA THR A 45 -17.36 21.41 9.67
C THR A 45 -16.97 20.01 9.21
N ALA A 46 -15.69 19.81 8.92
CA ALA A 46 -15.13 18.48 8.87
C ALA A 46 -15.35 17.84 10.25
N SER A 47 -16.07 16.75 10.29
CA SER A 47 -16.26 15.99 11.54
C SER A 47 -14.90 15.44 11.97
N VAL A 48 -14.33 16.03 13.00
CA VAL A 48 -13.14 15.51 13.67
C VAL A 48 -13.60 14.31 14.50
N VAL A 49 -13.23 13.11 14.06
CA VAL A 49 -13.41 11.87 14.85
C VAL A 49 -12.38 11.90 15.98
N PRO A 50 -12.80 11.74 17.27
CA PRO A 50 -11.85 11.72 18.39
C PRO A 50 -10.91 10.51 18.28
N PRO A 51 -9.64 10.61 18.72
CA PRO A 51 -8.64 9.56 18.58
C PRO A 51 -8.83 8.33 19.51
N ASP A 52 -9.88 8.27 20.33
CA ASP A 52 -10.11 7.23 21.34
C ASP A 52 -11.39 6.41 21.15
N ALA A 53 -11.95 6.34 19.94
CA ALA A 53 -12.96 5.33 19.69
C ALA A 53 -12.21 3.99 19.48
N ALA A 54 -12.20 3.13 20.48
CA ALA A 54 -11.88 1.72 20.29
C ALA A 54 -12.61 1.24 19.03
N ALA A 55 -11.88 0.73 18.05
CA ALA A 55 -12.45 0.34 16.75
C ALA A 55 -13.57 -0.66 17.00
N THR A 56 -14.82 -0.20 16.99
CA THR A 56 -15.99 -1.06 17.13
C THR A 56 -16.10 -1.87 15.85
N ILE A 57 -15.97 -3.18 15.98
CA ILE A 57 -16.18 -4.10 14.85
C ILE A 57 -17.59 -3.88 14.34
N PRO A 58 -17.79 -3.54 13.05
CA PRO A 58 -19.11 -3.32 12.49
C PRO A 58 -19.98 -4.58 12.61
N PRO A 59 -21.31 -4.43 12.78
CA PRO A 59 -22.21 -5.56 12.85
C PRO A 59 -22.10 -6.46 11.61
N ALA A 60 -22.34 -7.75 11.78
CA ALA A 60 -22.41 -8.71 10.68
C ALA A 60 -23.43 -8.25 9.62
N GLY A 61 -23.09 -8.37 8.34
CA GLY A 61 -23.94 -7.95 7.22
C GLY A 61 -24.02 -6.44 6.99
N SER A 62 -23.18 -5.65 7.67
CA SER A 62 -23.15 -4.20 7.49
C SER A 62 -22.17 -3.75 6.39
N TRP A 63 -21.35 -4.65 5.87
CA TRP A 63 -20.43 -4.37 4.76
C TRP A 63 -21.16 -4.42 3.42
N LEU A 64 -20.85 -3.47 2.52
CA LEU A 64 -21.28 -3.58 1.14
C LEU A 64 -20.60 -4.77 0.46
N GLN A 65 -21.27 -5.30 -0.54
CA GLN A 65 -20.75 -6.32 -1.45
C GLN A 65 -20.66 -5.71 -2.86
N GLY A 66 -19.97 -6.39 -3.75
CA GLY A 66 -19.90 -6.00 -5.15
C GLY A 66 -18.62 -5.27 -5.55
N GLY A 67 -17.62 -5.25 -4.69
CA GLY A 67 -16.28 -4.75 -5.01
C GLY A 67 -16.20 -3.24 -5.19
N THR A 68 -15.15 -2.77 -5.84
CA THR A 68 -14.77 -1.34 -5.95
C THR A 68 -15.84 -0.47 -6.60
N ARG A 69 -16.74 -1.03 -7.43
CA ARG A 69 -17.85 -0.30 -8.06
C ARG A 69 -18.87 0.23 -7.05
N THR A 70 -18.86 -0.29 -5.83
CA THR A 70 -19.77 0.13 -4.75
C THR A 70 -19.14 1.13 -3.77
N ILE A 71 -17.91 1.55 -4.00
CA ILE A 71 -17.25 2.58 -3.18
C ILE A 71 -18.01 3.90 -3.32
N THR A 72 -18.56 4.39 -2.21
CA THR A 72 -19.42 5.58 -2.18
C THR A 72 -18.61 6.88 -2.26
N ALA A 73 -19.29 7.97 -2.61
CA ALA A 73 -18.68 9.30 -2.60
C ALA A 73 -18.27 9.72 -1.18
N ALA A 74 -19.05 9.35 -0.16
CA ALA A 74 -18.73 9.60 1.24
C ALA A 74 -17.43 8.89 1.65
N ALA A 75 -17.28 7.61 1.29
CA ALA A 75 -16.06 6.87 1.55
C ALA A 75 -14.83 7.48 0.82
N ARG A 76 -15.02 7.99 -0.42
CA ARG A 76 -13.96 8.67 -1.16
C ARG A 76 -13.52 10.00 -0.54
N ALA A 77 -14.41 10.67 0.20
CA ALA A 77 -14.13 11.95 0.85
C ALA A 77 -13.39 11.81 2.19
N ILE A 78 -13.24 10.60 2.72
CA ILE A 78 -12.55 10.38 3.99
C ILE A 78 -11.05 10.64 3.84
N ASP A 79 -10.51 11.47 4.74
CA ASP A 79 -9.09 11.63 4.98
C ASP A 79 -8.75 11.11 6.38
N PRO A 80 -8.18 9.89 6.49
CA PRO A 80 -7.82 9.32 7.79
C PRO A 80 -6.56 9.95 8.39
N PHE A 81 -5.87 10.82 7.65
CA PHE A 81 -4.60 11.43 8.03
C PHE A 81 -4.72 12.90 8.45
N ALA A 82 -5.93 13.36 8.76
CA ALA A 82 -6.17 14.74 9.18
C ALA A 82 -5.44 15.13 10.48
N THR A 83 -5.05 14.15 11.31
CA THR A 83 -4.28 14.38 12.54
C THR A 83 -2.80 14.60 12.22
N THR A 84 -2.23 15.66 12.80
CA THR A 84 -0.79 15.91 12.73
C THR A 84 0.00 14.83 13.47
N LEU A 85 1.06 14.36 12.84
CA LEU A 85 2.03 13.47 13.49
C LEU A 85 2.91 14.27 14.48
N GLY A 86 3.55 13.55 15.38
CA GLY A 86 4.61 14.10 16.25
C GLY A 86 5.87 14.47 15.45
N THR A 87 6.97 14.62 16.15
CA THR A 87 8.27 14.96 15.55
C THR A 87 9.24 13.78 15.50
N ASN A 88 8.81 12.61 15.92
CA ASN A 88 9.63 11.39 15.95
C ASN A 88 8.73 10.19 15.66
N CYS A 89 8.92 9.60 14.50
CA CYS A 89 8.17 8.46 14.01
C CYS A 89 9.02 7.18 14.06
N THR A 90 8.43 6.12 14.63
CA THR A 90 9.12 4.83 14.74
C THR A 90 9.22 4.18 13.37
N LEU A 91 10.42 3.77 13.00
CA LEU A 91 10.69 3.08 11.74
C LEU A 91 9.85 1.80 11.63
N THR A 92 9.22 1.61 10.47
CA THR A 92 8.53 0.35 10.15
C THR A 92 9.56 -0.71 9.79
N CYS A 93 9.55 -1.86 10.46
CA CYS A 93 10.50 -2.93 10.19
C CYS A 93 10.14 -3.72 8.93
N GLU A 94 11.18 -4.25 8.27
CA GLU A 94 11.02 -5.11 7.11
C GLU A 94 10.40 -6.46 7.50
N ALA A 95 9.55 -6.95 6.60
CA ALA A 95 9.08 -8.33 6.57
C ALA A 95 9.51 -9.00 5.25
N THR A 96 8.97 -10.17 4.95
CA THR A 96 9.28 -10.86 3.71
C THR A 96 8.47 -10.34 2.53
N ILE A 97 9.12 -10.25 1.34
CA ILE A 97 8.42 -9.97 0.09
C ILE A 97 7.46 -11.12 -0.30
N GLY A 98 7.76 -12.34 0.15
CA GLY A 98 6.99 -13.54 -0.17
C GLY A 98 7.18 -14.02 -1.62
N PRO A 99 6.84 -15.29 -1.91
CA PRO A 99 7.04 -15.89 -3.23
C PRO A 99 6.01 -15.42 -4.27
N CYS A 100 4.92 -14.79 -3.82
CA CYS A 100 3.80 -14.40 -4.68
C CYS A 100 3.94 -12.99 -5.26
N HIS A 101 5.07 -12.34 -5.06
CA HIS A 101 5.37 -11.06 -5.69
C HIS A 101 5.63 -11.24 -7.20
N THR A 102 5.08 -10.32 -7.99
CA THR A 102 5.37 -10.15 -9.42
C THR A 102 5.13 -8.69 -9.79
N THR A 103 5.33 -8.31 -11.04
CA THR A 103 5.16 -6.93 -11.50
C THR A 103 3.74 -6.41 -11.28
N SER A 104 3.63 -5.16 -10.87
CA SER A 104 2.37 -4.46 -10.65
C SER A 104 2.23 -3.28 -11.63
N PRO A 105 1.04 -3.01 -12.19
CA PRO A 105 0.79 -1.83 -13.00
C PRO A 105 0.56 -0.58 -12.12
N GLU A 106 0.81 0.60 -12.69
CA GLU A 106 0.41 1.86 -12.07
C GLU A 106 -1.09 2.06 -12.20
N ARG A 107 -1.82 2.12 -11.07
CA ARG A 107 -3.28 2.30 -11.08
C ARG A 107 -3.87 2.58 -9.70
N THR A 108 -5.10 3.10 -9.68
CA THR A 108 -5.87 3.35 -8.45
C THR A 108 -6.78 2.17 -8.11
N ASP A 109 -7.60 1.73 -9.04
CA ASP A 109 -8.42 0.53 -8.87
C ASP A 109 -7.61 -0.71 -9.21
N ILE A 110 -7.35 -1.53 -8.18
CA ILE A 110 -6.55 -2.74 -8.32
C ILE A 110 -7.38 -4.02 -8.36
N SER A 111 -8.73 -3.90 -8.35
CA SER A 111 -9.61 -5.07 -8.22
C SER A 111 -9.77 -5.90 -9.48
N ASP A 112 -9.54 -5.33 -10.68
CA ASP A 112 -9.93 -5.93 -11.97
C ASP A 112 -11.40 -6.39 -12.02
N GLY A 113 -12.27 -5.70 -11.25
CA GLY A 113 -13.72 -5.98 -11.20
C GLY A 113 -14.11 -7.20 -10.38
N TRP A 114 -13.21 -7.74 -9.56
CA TRP A 114 -13.54 -8.80 -8.60
C TRP A 114 -14.59 -8.32 -7.58
N ASP A 115 -15.44 -9.25 -7.18
CA ASP A 115 -16.35 -9.04 -6.06
C ASP A 115 -15.60 -9.11 -4.72
N GLY A 116 -16.20 -8.49 -3.71
CA GLY A 116 -15.68 -8.45 -2.36
C GLY A 116 -16.28 -7.30 -1.56
N ILE A 117 -15.94 -7.22 -0.29
CA ILE A 117 -16.18 -6.03 0.53
C ILE A 117 -15.33 -4.90 -0.06
N PRO A 118 -15.95 -3.79 -0.52
CA PRO A 118 -15.21 -2.68 -1.08
C PRO A 118 -14.29 -2.07 -0.03
N MET A 119 -13.03 -1.90 -0.39
CA MET A 119 -12.01 -1.36 0.51
C MET A 119 -11.27 -0.21 -0.16
N ARG A 120 -11.19 0.93 0.52
CA ARG A 120 -10.22 1.97 0.22
C ARG A 120 -9.00 1.77 1.12
N LEU A 121 -7.86 1.54 0.51
CA LEU A 121 -6.58 1.37 1.20
C LEU A 121 -5.76 2.64 1.01
N LEU A 122 -5.43 3.30 2.13
CA LEU A 122 -4.67 4.53 2.15
C LEU A 122 -3.40 4.36 2.96
N LEU A 123 -2.26 4.66 2.35
CA LEU A 123 -0.98 4.66 3.06
C LEU A 123 -0.39 6.07 3.04
N ARG A 124 0.07 6.54 4.20
CA ARG A 124 0.88 7.74 4.33
C ARG A 124 2.32 7.35 4.63
N VAL A 125 3.24 7.74 3.76
CA VAL A 125 4.67 7.48 3.90
C VAL A 125 5.34 8.70 4.51
N VAL A 126 6.04 8.50 5.61
CA VAL A 126 6.81 9.53 6.30
C VAL A 126 8.22 9.04 6.60
N ASP A 127 9.14 9.95 6.86
CA ASP A 127 10.47 9.63 7.39
C ASP A 127 10.47 9.54 8.92
N THR A 128 11.61 9.25 9.51
CA THR A 128 11.78 9.16 10.97
C THR A 128 11.60 10.49 11.70
N ASP A 129 11.63 11.63 10.99
CA ASP A 129 11.28 12.95 11.52
C ASP A 129 9.77 13.25 11.38
N CYS A 130 8.97 12.28 10.96
CA CYS A 130 7.54 12.40 10.65
C CYS A 130 7.21 13.35 9.49
N LYS A 131 8.16 13.63 8.62
CA LYS A 131 7.94 14.44 7.42
C LYS A 131 7.38 13.57 6.29
N PRO A 132 6.38 14.05 5.54
CA PRO A 132 5.92 13.37 4.35
C PRO A 132 7.06 13.07 3.37
N VAL A 133 7.00 11.90 2.74
CA VAL A 133 7.93 11.51 1.67
C VAL A 133 7.17 11.55 0.33
N PRO A 134 7.23 12.67 -0.41
CA PRO A 134 6.60 12.76 -1.72
C PRO A 134 7.38 11.97 -2.78
N ASP A 135 6.69 11.61 -3.85
CA ASP A 135 7.24 10.89 -5.02
C ASP A 135 7.86 9.51 -4.70
N ALA A 136 7.57 8.94 -3.53
CA ALA A 136 7.91 7.56 -3.24
C ALA A 136 7.00 6.62 -4.05
N ILE A 137 7.56 5.57 -4.65
CA ILE A 137 6.77 4.51 -5.26
C ILE A 137 6.28 3.59 -4.16
N VAL A 138 4.96 3.44 -4.05
CA VAL A 138 4.30 2.50 -3.15
C VAL A 138 3.60 1.45 -3.98
N GLU A 139 4.08 0.22 -3.90
CA GLU A 139 3.47 -0.96 -4.52
C GLU A 139 2.76 -1.77 -3.45
N ILE A 140 1.56 -2.28 -3.76
CA ILE A 140 0.82 -3.20 -2.91
C ILE A 140 0.38 -4.44 -3.70
N TRP A 141 0.27 -5.59 -3.01
CA TRP A 141 -0.35 -6.79 -3.55
C TRP A 141 -0.95 -7.64 -2.45
N HIS A 142 -2.06 -8.30 -2.77
CA HIS A 142 -2.76 -9.20 -1.86
C HIS A 142 -3.62 -10.20 -2.63
N THR A 143 -4.25 -11.11 -1.91
CA THR A 143 -5.12 -12.16 -2.45
C THR A 143 -6.51 -11.63 -2.83
N ASN A 144 -7.20 -12.36 -3.70
CA ASN A 144 -8.64 -12.21 -3.85
C ASN A 144 -9.38 -12.83 -2.63
N HIS A 145 -10.72 -12.75 -2.60
CA HIS A 145 -11.55 -13.27 -1.49
C HIS A 145 -11.43 -14.80 -1.31
N THR A 146 -10.89 -15.55 -2.28
CA THR A 146 -10.65 -17.00 -2.18
C THR A 146 -9.24 -17.36 -1.71
N GLY A 147 -8.41 -16.39 -1.36
CA GLY A 147 -7.04 -16.58 -0.89
C GLY A 147 -5.99 -16.78 -1.99
N GLY A 148 -6.33 -16.53 -3.26
CA GLY A 148 -5.42 -16.67 -4.41
C GLY A 148 -4.80 -15.36 -4.84
N TYR A 149 -3.51 -15.36 -5.21
CA TYR A 149 -2.80 -14.25 -5.84
C TYR A 149 -2.91 -14.33 -7.37
N SER A 150 -2.89 -13.20 -8.04
CA SER A 150 -2.75 -13.10 -9.49
C SER A 150 -1.28 -13.22 -9.92
N GLY A 151 -1.06 -13.58 -11.18
CA GLY A 151 0.24 -13.45 -11.84
C GLY A 151 1.29 -14.48 -11.43
N ARG A 152 0.97 -15.42 -10.54
CA ARG A 152 1.89 -16.45 -10.09
C ARG A 152 1.19 -17.75 -9.74
N ILE A 153 1.56 -18.82 -10.40
CA ILE A 153 0.99 -20.15 -10.20
C ILE A 153 2.00 -21.02 -9.46
N GLU A 154 1.91 -20.98 -8.14
CA GLU A 154 2.66 -21.81 -7.21
C GLU A 154 1.71 -22.27 -6.10
N ALA A 155 1.98 -23.41 -5.50
CA ALA A 155 1.07 -24.06 -4.54
C ALA A 155 0.59 -23.16 -3.40
N MET A 156 1.44 -22.21 -2.94
CA MET A 156 1.07 -21.28 -1.87
C MET A 156 0.54 -19.92 -2.36
N CYS A 157 0.56 -19.65 -3.68
CA CYS A 157 0.11 -18.40 -4.24
C CYS A 157 -1.23 -18.51 -4.92
N ASN A 158 -1.35 -19.43 -5.85
CA ASN A 158 -2.58 -19.76 -6.56
C ASN A 158 -2.36 -21.04 -7.37
N ASN A 159 -3.40 -21.83 -7.56
CA ASN A 159 -3.38 -23.02 -8.40
C ASN A 159 -4.33 -22.92 -9.61
N ASP A 160 -4.99 -21.77 -9.81
CA ASP A 160 -5.79 -21.55 -11.00
C ASP A 160 -4.91 -20.99 -12.15
N GLN A 161 -4.68 -21.83 -13.16
CA GLN A 161 -3.85 -21.46 -14.31
C GLN A 161 -4.40 -20.25 -15.09
N ALA A 162 -5.72 -19.99 -15.00
CA ALA A 162 -6.33 -18.82 -15.64
C ALA A 162 -5.90 -17.48 -15.04
N ASP A 163 -5.32 -17.50 -13.84
CA ASP A 163 -4.86 -16.30 -13.13
C ASP A 163 -3.39 -15.96 -13.41
N LEU A 164 -2.67 -16.78 -14.18
CA LEU A 164 -1.24 -16.57 -14.45
C LEU A 164 -0.96 -15.22 -15.12
N ASP A 165 -1.80 -14.82 -16.07
CA ASP A 165 -1.65 -13.57 -16.82
C ASP A 165 -2.52 -12.44 -16.26
N LYS A 166 -3.07 -12.62 -15.06
CA LYS A 166 -3.88 -11.61 -14.39
C LYS A 166 -3.04 -10.74 -13.45
N GLN A 167 -3.58 -9.57 -13.14
CA GLN A 167 -2.93 -8.61 -12.24
C GLN A 167 -3.89 -8.07 -11.16
N PHE A 168 -4.99 -8.76 -10.89
CA PHE A 168 -5.93 -8.33 -9.85
C PHE A 168 -5.23 -8.22 -8.50
N PHE A 169 -5.68 -7.24 -7.73
CA PHE A 169 -5.18 -6.90 -6.40
C PHE A 169 -3.67 -6.65 -6.35
N ARG A 170 -3.12 -6.07 -7.44
CA ARG A 170 -1.76 -5.54 -7.56
C ARG A 170 -1.78 -4.16 -8.15
N GLY A 171 -0.98 -3.27 -7.61
CA GLY A 171 -0.82 -1.94 -8.19
C GLY A 171 0.27 -1.15 -7.48
N TYR A 172 0.79 -0.11 -8.15
CA TYR A 172 1.63 0.88 -7.51
C TYR A 172 1.12 2.29 -7.80
N GLN A 173 1.50 3.21 -6.94
CA GLN A 173 1.30 4.66 -7.10
C GLN A 173 2.53 5.39 -6.59
N ARG A 174 2.67 6.67 -7.00
CA ARG A 174 3.58 7.61 -6.38
C ARG A 174 2.85 8.39 -5.29
N THR A 175 3.51 8.60 -4.17
CA THR A 175 2.97 9.43 -3.10
C THR A 175 2.80 10.88 -3.55
N ASP A 176 1.69 11.49 -3.12
CA ASP A 176 1.44 12.92 -3.31
C ASP A 176 2.34 13.78 -2.39
N ILE A 177 2.13 15.10 -2.40
CA ILE A 177 2.93 16.04 -1.59
C ILE A 177 2.82 15.79 -0.08
N ASP A 178 1.73 15.18 0.36
CA ASP A 178 1.47 14.81 1.75
C ASP A 178 1.96 13.38 2.08
N GLY A 179 2.65 12.74 1.16
CA GLY A 179 3.18 11.38 1.29
C GLY A 179 2.12 10.29 1.15
N VAL A 180 0.96 10.57 0.55
CA VAL A 180 -0.20 9.67 0.57
C VAL A 180 -0.43 8.99 -0.79
N VAL A 181 -0.76 7.69 -0.74
CA VAL A 181 -1.33 6.92 -1.85
C VAL A 181 -2.73 6.40 -1.49
N ARG A 182 -3.57 6.17 -2.49
CA ARG A 182 -4.98 5.78 -2.32
C ARG A 182 -5.37 4.72 -3.34
N PHE A 183 -5.56 3.49 -2.88
CA PHE A 183 -6.00 2.38 -3.73
C PHE A 183 -7.47 2.04 -3.46
N ASP A 184 -8.20 1.76 -4.53
CA ASP A 184 -9.52 1.14 -4.48
C ASP A 184 -9.33 -0.37 -4.67
N SER A 185 -9.83 -1.18 -3.73
CA SER A 185 -9.60 -2.61 -3.63
C SER A 185 -10.78 -3.33 -2.99
N CYS A 186 -10.58 -4.60 -2.67
CA CYS A 186 -11.48 -5.40 -1.84
C CYS A 186 -10.72 -5.98 -0.65
N PHE A 187 -11.45 -6.31 0.42
CA PHE A 187 -10.87 -7.03 1.56
C PHE A 187 -10.29 -8.38 1.08
N PRO A 188 -9.05 -8.73 1.46
CA PRO A 188 -8.40 -9.95 0.98
C PRO A 188 -8.97 -11.22 1.62
N GLY A 189 -8.78 -12.36 0.96
CA GLY A 189 -8.95 -13.69 1.54
C GLY A 189 -7.68 -14.15 2.23
N TRP A 190 -7.82 -15.09 3.16
CA TRP A 190 -6.68 -15.69 3.85
C TRP A 190 -6.19 -16.97 3.14
N TYR A 191 -4.98 -17.38 3.43
CA TYR A 191 -4.43 -18.69 3.06
C TYR A 191 -3.62 -19.29 4.22
N ARG A 192 -3.44 -20.59 4.18
CA ARG A 192 -2.90 -21.39 5.28
C ARG A 192 -1.55 -20.88 5.82
N GLY A 193 -1.45 -20.79 7.15
CA GLY A 193 -0.22 -20.43 7.85
C GLY A 193 0.09 -18.95 7.87
N ARG A 194 -0.83 -18.12 7.38
CA ARG A 194 -0.68 -16.66 7.37
C ARG A 194 -1.95 -15.98 7.88
N VAL A 195 -1.75 -15.00 8.74
CA VAL A 195 -2.80 -14.03 9.05
C VAL A 195 -3.20 -13.26 7.79
N ASN A 196 -4.43 -12.78 7.72
CA ASN A 196 -4.90 -12.00 6.58
C ASN A 196 -4.14 -10.67 6.45
N HIS A 197 -3.52 -10.44 5.29
CA HIS A 197 -2.55 -9.36 5.11
C HIS A 197 -2.55 -8.77 3.70
N VAL A 198 -1.97 -7.57 3.62
CA VAL A 198 -1.60 -6.89 2.39
C VAL A 198 -0.09 -6.67 2.40
N HIS A 199 0.59 -7.15 1.39
CA HIS A 199 1.99 -6.83 1.15
C HIS A 199 2.15 -5.41 0.62
N PHE A 200 3.25 -4.75 0.98
CA PHE A 200 3.64 -3.52 0.35
C PHE A 200 5.16 -3.44 0.17
N ARG A 201 5.56 -2.66 -0.84
CA ARG A 201 6.95 -2.24 -1.05
C ARG A 201 6.97 -0.74 -1.28
N ILE A 202 7.85 -0.05 -0.57
CA ILE A 202 8.07 1.38 -0.74
C ILE A 202 9.50 1.57 -1.23
N MET A 203 9.65 2.33 -2.32
CA MET A 203 10.92 2.69 -2.89
C MET A 203 11.09 4.20 -2.81
N THR A 204 12.19 4.65 -2.21
CA THR A 204 12.44 6.06 -1.93
C THR A 204 13.85 6.47 -2.35
N CYS A 205 14.18 7.72 -2.14
CA CYS A 205 15.46 8.35 -2.47
C CYS A 205 15.70 8.45 -3.98
N ALA A 206 16.96 8.59 -4.40
CA ALA A 206 17.31 8.69 -5.80
C ALA A 206 17.08 7.36 -6.52
N TYR A 207 16.55 7.45 -7.73
CA TYR A 207 16.40 6.33 -8.64
C TYR A 207 17.56 6.31 -9.62
N ASP A 208 18.06 5.13 -9.98
CA ASP A 208 19.06 4.98 -11.04
C ASP A 208 18.41 4.98 -12.44
N ALA A 209 19.23 4.79 -13.48
CA ALA A 209 18.76 4.78 -14.87
C ALA A 209 17.79 3.61 -15.19
N ASP A 210 17.73 2.61 -14.33
CA ASP A 210 16.84 1.46 -14.45
C ASP A 210 15.64 1.56 -13.47
N ASP A 211 15.36 2.77 -12.94
CA ASP A 211 14.30 3.04 -11.96
C ASP A 211 14.45 2.25 -10.64
N ARG A 212 15.67 1.84 -10.30
CA ARG A 212 15.95 1.19 -9.03
C ARG A 212 16.16 2.23 -7.93
N ALA A 213 15.39 2.10 -6.85
CA ALA A 213 15.48 2.99 -5.71
C ALA A 213 16.75 2.78 -4.89
N ALA A 214 17.29 3.88 -4.35
CA ALA A 214 18.43 3.84 -3.44
C ALA A 214 18.03 3.27 -2.06
N ALA A 215 16.77 3.37 -1.67
CA ALA A 215 16.25 2.78 -0.44
C ALA A 215 14.92 2.07 -0.69
N THR A 216 14.75 0.90 -0.09
CA THR A 216 13.54 0.09 -0.21
C THR A 216 13.11 -0.38 1.18
N LEU A 217 11.80 -0.38 1.41
CA LEU A 217 11.15 -1.05 2.53
C LEU A 217 10.16 -2.06 1.97
N VAL A 218 10.28 -3.32 2.36
CA VAL A 218 9.30 -4.38 2.07
C VAL A 218 8.70 -4.84 3.38
N SER A 219 7.39 -4.80 3.50
CA SER A 219 6.70 -5.27 4.70
C SER A 219 5.27 -5.70 4.39
N GLN A 220 4.47 -5.89 5.44
CA GLN A 220 3.09 -6.32 5.34
C GLN A 220 2.26 -5.56 6.35
N LEU A 221 1.00 -5.28 6.00
CA LEU A 221 -0.01 -4.79 6.91
C LEU A 221 -1.09 -5.85 7.09
N VAL A 222 -1.58 -5.98 8.30
CA VAL A 222 -2.49 -7.05 8.73
C VAL A 222 -3.77 -6.45 9.31
N PHE A 223 -4.81 -7.27 9.38
CA PHE A 223 -6.07 -6.95 10.04
C PHE A 223 -6.13 -7.65 11.40
N THR A 224 -6.91 -7.11 12.35
CA THR A 224 -7.07 -7.75 13.66
C THR A 224 -7.74 -9.11 13.55
N ASP A 225 -7.44 -10.01 14.49
CA ASP A 225 -8.05 -11.34 14.53
C ASP A 225 -9.56 -11.27 14.68
N GLU A 226 -10.06 -10.28 15.45
CA GLU A 226 -11.49 -10.08 15.66
C GLU A 226 -12.21 -9.64 14.36
N LEU A 227 -11.62 -8.73 13.59
CA LEU A 227 -12.18 -8.30 12.31
C LEU A 227 -12.19 -9.46 11.30
N ASN A 228 -11.10 -10.21 11.23
CA ASN A 228 -11.01 -11.40 10.40
C ASN A 228 -12.09 -12.43 10.78
N ALA A 229 -12.23 -12.76 12.05
CA ALA A 229 -13.26 -13.71 12.53
C ALA A 229 -14.68 -13.20 12.23
N ALA A 230 -14.93 -11.90 12.37
CA ALA A 230 -16.23 -11.32 12.07
C ALA A 230 -16.57 -11.41 10.58
N ILE A 231 -15.63 -11.07 9.68
CA ILE A 231 -15.87 -11.11 8.23
C ILE A 231 -15.98 -12.55 7.74
N PHE A 232 -15.02 -13.41 8.02
CA PHE A 232 -15.01 -14.79 7.56
C PHE A 232 -16.10 -15.66 8.21
N GLY A 233 -16.61 -15.27 9.37
CA GLY A 233 -17.72 -15.94 10.03
C GLY A 233 -19.10 -15.52 9.53
N ASN A 234 -19.26 -14.31 9.02
CA ASN A 234 -20.59 -13.74 8.80
C ASN A 234 -20.86 -13.25 7.37
N GLU A 235 -19.83 -12.74 6.65
CA GLU A 235 -20.05 -12.18 5.31
C GLU A 235 -20.17 -13.29 4.26
N PRO A 236 -21.24 -13.34 3.46
CA PRO A 236 -21.56 -14.50 2.63
C PRO A 236 -20.41 -14.94 1.72
N LEU A 237 -19.77 -14.02 1.02
CA LEU A 237 -18.69 -14.32 0.07
C LEU A 237 -17.42 -14.88 0.76
N TYR A 238 -17.09 -14.34 1.94
CA TYR A 238 -15.90 -14.73 2.71
C TYR A 238 -16.11 -15.98 3.55
N ARG A 239 -17.35 -16.22 3.98
CA ARG A 239 -17.72 -17.42 4.75
C ARG A 239 -17.51 -18.72 3.97
N GLU A 240 -17.53 -18.67 2.64
CA GLU A 240 -17.22 -19.82 1.79
C GLU A 240 -15.77 -20.29 1.95
N LEU A 241 -14.83 -19.38 2.26
CA LEU A 241 -13.44 -19.72 2.53
C LEU A 241 -13.26 -20.32 3.94
N GLY A 242 -14.20 -20.06 4.85
CA GLY A 242 -14.16 -20.46 6.25
C GLY A 242 -13.29 -19.54 7.12
N LEU A 243 -13.27 -19.85 8.43
CA LEU A 243 -12.46 -19.08 9.38
C LEU A 243 -10.96 -19.27 9.13
N PRO A 244 -10.13 -18.22 9.30
CA PRO A 244 -8.68 -18.34 9.21
C PRO A 244 -8.13 -19.39 10.17
N ASP A 245 -7.17 -20.19 9.72
CA ASP A 245 -6.44 -21.16 10.55
C ASP A 245 -5.27 -20.54 11.32
N THR A 246 -4.99 -19.27 11.08
CA THR A 246 -3.83 -18.55 11.61
C THR A 246 -4.28 -17.21 12.18
N VAL A 247 -3.78 -16.88 13.37
CA VAL A 247 -3.98 -15.63 14.08
C VAL A 247 -2.63 -14.90 14.23
N LEU A 248 -2.65 -13.64 14.64
CA LEU A 248 -1.43 -12.82 14.74
C LEU A 248 -0.32 -13.50 15.55
N SER A 249 -0.66 -14.11 16.68
CA SER A 249 0.33 -14.71 17.60
C SER A 249 1.01 -15.99 17.06
N ASN A 250 0.48 -16.62 16.02
CA ASN A 250 1.06 -17.82 15.41
C ASN A 250 1.37 -17.67 13.91
N ASP A 251 1.30 -16.45 13.38
CA ASP A 251 1.67 -16.15 12.00
C ASP A 251 3.14 -16.45 11.73
N ASN A 252 3.44 -17.12 10.62
CA ASN A 252 4.81 -17.53 10.29
C ASN A 252 5.79 -16.37 10.08
N VAL A 253 5.30 -15.16 9.81
CA VAL A 253 6.11 -13.98 9.55
C VAL A 253 6.11 -13.03 10.75
N MET A 254 4.96 -12.77 11.34
CA MET A 254 4.79 -11.74 12.37
C MET A 254 4.52 -12.30 13.77
N GLY A 255 4.34 -13.62 13.92
CA GLY A 255 3.94 -14.23 15.20
C GLY A 255 5.00 -14.13 16.30
N GLY A 256 6.22 -13.75 16.00
CA GLY A 256 7.28 -13.48 17.00
C GLY A 256 7.28 -12.05 17.54
N GLU A 257 6.52 -11.13 16.93
CA GLU A 257 6.40 -9.77 17.40
C GLU A 257 5.58 -9.73 18.70
N SER A 258 6.07 -9.02 19.70
CA SER A 258 5.35 -8.80 20.97
C SER A 258 4.27 -7.73 20.84
N ASP A 259 4.38 -6.85 19.85
CA ASP A 259 3.44 -5.78 19.54
C ASP A 259 3.24 -5.67 18.02
N HIS A 260 2.02 -5.92 17.58
CA HIS A 260 1.63 -5.84 16.18
C HIS A 260 1.09 -4.47 15.75
N THR A 261 0.99 -3.50 16.68
CA THR A 261 0.34 -2.20 16.44
C THR A 261 0.90 -1.47 15.20
N SER A 262 2.20 -1.55 14.97
CA SER A 262 2.86 -0.93 13.81
C SER A 262 2.42 -1.53 12.46
N TYR A 263 1.89 -2.74 12.46
CA TYR A 263 1.49 -3.49 11.27
C TYR A 263 -0.03 -3.62 11.11
N LEU A 264 -0.80 -3.26 12.13
CA LEU A 264 -2.26 -3.29 12.07
C LEU A 264 -2.80 -2.10 11.28
N PHE A 265 -3.71 -2.35 10.34
CA PHE A 265 -4.49 -1.30 9.72
C PHE A 265 -5.39 -0.61 10.76
N ASP A 266 -5.48 0.71 10.64
CA ASP A 266 -6.55 1.48 11.23
C ASP A 266 -7.77 1.33 10.31
N VAL A 267 -8.81 0.64 10.81
CA VAL A 267 -10.01 0.31 10.01
C VAL A 267 -11.21 1.07 10.51
N GLN A 268 -11.93 1.73 9.60
CA GLN A 268 -13.23 2.31 9.85
C GLN A 268 -14.21 1.92 8.74
N GLN A 269 -15.50 1.94 9.04
CA GLN A 269 -16.56 1.71 8.08
C GLN A 269 -17.27 3.02 7.73
N VAL A 270 -17.46 3.28 6.45
CA VAL A 270 -18.21 4.43 5.95
C VAL A 270 -19.20 3.95 4.90
N GLU A 271 -20.48 4.00 5.23
CA GLU A 271 -21.58 3.53 4.36
C GLU A 271 -21.36 2.11 3.82
N GLY A 272 -20.82 1.21 4.67
CA GLY A 272 -20.54 -0.17 4.29
C GLY A 272 -19.24 -0.40 3.52
N VAL A 273 -18.49 0.66 3.21
CA VAL A 273 -17.13 0.59 2.61
C VAL A 273 -16.10 0.54 3.71
N MET A 274 -15.10 -0.33 3.58
CA MET A 274 -13.95 -0.37 4.46
C MET A 274 -12.95 0.72 4.09
N ILE A 275 -12.55 1.53 5.07
CA ILE A 275 -11.41 2.44 4.97
C ILE A 275 -10.29 1.82 5.79
N ALA A 276 -9.30 1.26 5.14
CA ALA A 276 -8.11 0.69 5.76
C ALA A 276 -6.94 1.66 5.56
N SER A 277 -6.38 2.19 6.63
CA SER A 277 -5.32 3.19 6.54
C SER A 277 -4.15 2.86 7.44
N LYS A 278 -2.95 3.34 7.08
CA LYS A 278 -1.76 3.25 7.92
C LYS A 278 -0.75 4.33 7.56
N THR A 279 -0.10 4.89 8.58
CA THR A 279 1.14 5.64 8.39
C THR A 279 2.30 4.67 8.48
N VAL A 280 3.16 4.67 7.46
CA VAL A 280 4.35 3.83 7.34
C VAL A 280 5.57 4.74 7.39
N THR A 281 6.52 4.42 8.27
CA THR A 281 7.74 5.22 8.45
C THR A 281 8.91 4.53 7.75
N VAL A 282 9.53 5.24 6.81
CA VAL A 282 10.72 4.78 6.08
C VAL A 282 11.98 5.43 6.61
N ARG A 283 13.13 4.88 6.23
CA ARG A 283 14.42 5.48 6.52
C ARG A 283 14.52 6.89 5.91
N ALA A 284 15.06 7.82 6.66
CA ALA A 284 15.36 9.17 6.15
C ALA A 284 16.56 9.16 5.18
N ALA A 285 17.46 8.17 5.30
CA ALA A 285 18.63 7.98 4.44
C ALA A 285 18.88 6.49 4.20
N SER A 286 19.48 6.16 3.05
CA SER A 286 19.71 4.78 2.61
C SER A 286 20.70 3.99 3.49
N ASP A 287 21.56 4.66 4.22
CA ASP A 287 22.56 4.09 5.12
C ASP A 287 22.02 3.85 6.56
N GLN A 288 20.81 4.32 6.87
CA GLN A 288 20.16 4.06 8.15
C GLN A 288 19.84 2.56 8.28
N VAL A 289 20.19 1.98 9.44
CA VAL A 289 19.94 0.56 9.72
C VAL A 289 18.44 0.25 9.70
N MET A 290 18.07 -0.82 8.99
CA MET A 290 16.70 -1.34 8.94
C MET A 290 16.51 -2.41 10.02
N CYS A 291 15.35 -2.37 10.69
CA CYS A 291 14.90 -3.47 11.55
C CYS A 291 14.10 -4.50 10.74
N SER A 292 14.02 -5.73 11.23
CA SER A 292 13.23 -6.80 10.63
C SER A 292 12.29 -7.41 11.66
N VAL A 293 11.11 -7.85 11.22
CA VAL A 293 10.14 -8.54 12.07
C VAL A 293 10.67 -9.89 12.54
N GLN A 294 10.21 -10.33 13.71
CA GLN A 294 10.55 -11.62 14.29
C GLN A 294 9.49 -12.66 13.93
N GLY A 295 9.85 -13.67 13.14
CA GLY A 295 8.95 -14.78 12.84
C GLY A 295 8.59 -15.62 14.08
N ALA A 296 7.44 -16.30 14.07
CA ALA A 296 6.95 -17.11 15.21
C ALA A 296 7.90 -18.22 15.66
N HIS A 297 8.80 -18.66 14.82
CA HIS A 297 9.72 -19.79 15.06
C HIS A 297 11.19 -19.38 15.12
N GLY A 298 11.50 -18.10 15.33
CA GLY A 298 12.88 -17.66 15.66
C GLY A 298 13.96 -18.03 14.66
N GLY A 299 13.62 -18.26 13.40
CA GLY A 299 14.57 -18.47 12.31
C GLY A 299 15.07 -17.14 11.75
N PRO A 300 16.37 -16.98 11.48
CA PRO A 300 16.89 -15.79 10.82
C PRO A 300 16.41 -15.77 9.36
N GLY A 301 15.26 -15.17 9.11
CA GLY A 301 14.88 -14.74 7.77
C GLY A 301 15.60 -13.43 7.49
N GLY A 302 16.86 -13.49 7.07
CA GLY A 302 17.60 -12.31 6.66
C GLY A 302 16.95 -11.64 5.45
N PRO A 303 17.01 -10.30 5.33
CA PRO A 303 16.57 -9.60 4.13
C PRO A 303 17.42 -10.06 2.95
N GLY A 304 16.80 -10.71 1.96
CA GLY A 304 17.44 -11.04 0.68
C GLY A 304 17.62 -12.50 0.33
N GLU A 305 17.29 -13.46 1.20
CA GLU A 305 17.21 -14.86 0.75
C GLU A 305 15.80 -15.14 0.21
N SER A 306 15.78 -15.63 -1.03
CA SER A 306 14.61 -16.25 -1.66
C SER A 306 14.13 -17.37 -0.74
N GLY A 307 13.16 -17.06 0.14
CA GLY A 307 12.66 -17.98 1.15
C GLY A 307 12.09 -19.22 0.50
N GLY A 308 12.79 -20.33 0.68
CA GLY A 308 12.18 -21.65 0.55
C GLY A 308 11.05 -21.77 1.55
N PRO A 309 10.10 -22.69 1.34
CA PRO A 309 8.99 -22.91 2.25
C PRO A 309 9.51 -23.17 3.67
N PRO A 310 8.78 -22.72 4.72
CA PRO A 310 9.19 -22.90 6.10
C PRO A 310 9.45 -24.38 6.39
N PRO A 311 10.42 -24.71 7.29
CA PRO A 311 10.70 -26.10 7.66
C PRO A 311 9.43 -26.78 8.18
N GLY A 312 8.97 -27.82 7.48
CA GLY A 312 7.74 -28.56 7.82
C GLY A 312 6.61 -28.39 6.80
N PHE A 313 6.72 -27.49 5.85
CA PHE A 313 5.77 -27.38 4.75
C PHE A 313 5.93 -28.61 3.82
N ARG A 314 4.97 -29.55 3.86
CA ARG A 314 4.80 -30.57 2.83
C ARG A 314 3.79 -30.06 1.82
N PRO A 315 4.13 -30.03 0.53
CA PRO A 315 3.19 -29.60 -0.53
C PRO A 315 2.05 -30.64 -0.80
N ASP A 316 1.94 -31.67 0.03
CA ASP A 316 1.10 -32.83 -0.22
C ASP A 316 -0.20 -32.76 0.59
N GLY A 317 -1.09 -31.86 0.20
CA GLY A 317 -2.48 -31.90 0.60
C GLY A 317 -3.32 -31.04 -0.32
N PRO A 318 -4.30 -31.59 -1.06
CA PRO A 318 -5.29 -30.73 -1.69
C PRO A 318 -5.97 -29.89 -0.60
N PRO A 319 -6.37 -28.64 -0.90
CA PRO A 319 -7.24 -27.89 0.00
C PRO A 319 -8.46 -28.73 0.34
N PRO A 320 -9.06 -28.60 1.54
CA PRO A 320 -10.23 -29.36 1.92
C PRO A 320 -11.26 -29.20 0.81
N ASP A 321 -11.66 -30.30 0.22
CA ASP A 321 -12.53 -30.54 -0.92
C ASP A 321 -13.00 -29.30 -1.67
N GLY A 322 -12.22 -28.95 -2.69
CA GLY A 322 -12.45 -27.81 -3.55
C GLY A 322 -13.79 -27.89 -4.28
N ARG A 323 -14.76 -27.20 -3.73
CA ARG A 323 -15.84 -26.68 -4.55
C ARG A 323 -15.52 -25.23 -4.88
N ARG A 324 -14.64 -25.07 -5.87
CA ARG A 324 -14.54 -23.79 -6.59
C ARG A 324 -15.77 -23.72 -7.49
N GLY A 325 -16.68 -22.84 -7.15
CA GLY A 325 -17.69 -22.43 -8.10
C GLY A 325 -17.01 -21.80 -9.31
N PRO A 326 -17.55 -21.95 -10.53
CA PRO A 326 -17.03 -21.25 -11.70
C PRO A 326 -17.04 -19.74 -11.42
N PRO A 327 -16.06 -18.99 -11.94
CA PRO A 327 -16.06 -17.53 -11.84
C PRO A 327 -17.37 -17.01 -12.42
N PRO A 328 -17.94 -15.92 -11.86
CA PRO A 328 -19.14 -15.32 -12.40
C PRO A 328 -18.90 -14.96 -13.85
N SER A 329 -19.79 -15.45 -14.74
CA SER A 329 -19.79 -15.13 -16.17
C SER A 329 -19.84 -13.61 -16.31
N ARG A 330 -18.84 -13.05 -16.97
CA ARG A 330 -18.82 -11.66 -17.37
C ARG A 330 -19.96 -11.42 -18.37
N LEU A 331 -20.88 -10.56 -18.05
CA LEU A 331 -21.73 -9.86 -19.00
C LEU A 331 -21.12 -8.51 -19.32
#